data_5791424921fc16dfd0426a773750559d
#
_entry.id   5791424921fc16dfd0426a773750559d
#
_cell.length_a   1.000
_cell.length_b   1.000
_cell.length_c   1.000
_cell.angle_alpha   90.00
_cell.angle_beta   90.00
_cell.angle_gamma   90.00
#
_symmetry.space_group_name_H-M   'P 1'
#
loop_
_entity.id
_entity.type
_entity.pdbx_description
1 polymer ?
#
loop_
_entity_poly.entity_id
_entity_poly.type
_entity_poly.pdbx_seq_one_letter_code
_entity_poly.pdbx_strand_id
1 'polypeptide(L)'
;HVVCRRQRQMCIRDRSGLVVLWLSGVNAKYFIYSSLVLLISLPFVISFLKPYQKLRILTFFNPDRDPLGAGYQIIQSKIAVGSGGLSGKGFLKGTQSYLDFLPEKHTDFIFTLFSEEHGFIGSVLLLFLYAIIIYRTAKIGASARSFFGKLFCYGFASSIFIYVTVNMSMVLGLLPIVGSPLPVSYTHLTLPTTYHV
;
A
#
# COMPACT_ATOMS: atom_id res chain seq x y z
N HIS A 1 0.67 16.42 -10.97
CA HIS A 1 1.05 15.06 -10.53
C HIS A 1 1.63 15.00 -9.11
N VAL A 2 2.52 15.92 -8.70
CA VAL A 2 3.18 15.93 -7.37
C VAL A 2 2.20 16.16 -6.22
N VAL A 3 1.22 17.05 -6.38
CA VAL A 3 0.21 17.36 -5.34
C VAL A 3 -0.68 16.15 -5.05
N CYS A 4 -1.05 15.38 -6.06
CA CYS A 4 -1.87 14.18 -5.92
C CYS A 4 -1.12 13.04 -5.19
N ARG A 5 0.21 12.93 -5.36
CA ARG A 5 1.04 11.96 -4.61
C ARG A 5 1.13 12.32 -3.12
N ARG A 6 1.29 13.61 -2.77
CA ARG A 6 1.33 14.02 -1.35
C ARG A 6 0.04 13.72 -0.60
N GLN A 7 -1.11 13.98 -1.20
CA GLN A 7 -2.40 13.69 -0.55
C GLN A 7 -2.62 12.20 -0.29
N ARG A 8 -2.10 11.32 -1.15
CA ARG A 8 -2.25 9.86 -0.98
C ARG A 8 -1.40 9.29 0.16
N GLN A 9 -0.18 9.77 0.33
CA GLN A 9 0.67 9.36 1.45
C GLN A 9 0.13 9.83 2.80
N MET A 10 -0.59 10.96 2.84
CA MET A 10 -1.24 11.44 4.06
C MET A 10 -2.32 10.47 4.57
N CYS A 11 -3.15 9.90 3.71
CA CYS A 11 -4.20 8.96 4.13
C CYS A 11 -3.65 7.71 4.85
N ILE A 12 -2.47 7.22 4.47
CA ILE A 12 -1.86 6.06 5.11
C ILE A 12 -1.26 6.45 6.46
N ARG A 13 -0.64 7.64 6.55
CA ARG A 13 -0.15 8.20 7.83
C ARG A 13 -1.29 8.45 8.82
N ASP A 14 -2.44 8.92 8.35
CA ASP A 14 -3.62 9.13 9.18
C ASP A 14 -4.16 7.82 9.76
N ARG A 15 -4.13 6.73 8.98
CA ARG A 15 -4.52 5.40 9.46
C ARG A 15 -3.58 4.87 10.54
N SER A 16 -2.26 5.07 10.41
CA SER A 16 -1.32 4.70 11.46
C SER A 16 -1.52 5.55 12.73
N GLY A 17 -1.87 6.82 12.58
CA GLY A 17 -2.26 7.69 13.69
C GLY A 17 -3.49 7.20 14.45
N LEU A 18 -4.53 6.71 13.75
CA LEU A 18 -5.71 6.13 14.38
C LEU A 18 -5.38 4.88 15.21
N VAL A 19 -4.47 4.02 14.72
CA VAL A 19 -4.01 2.84 15.48
C VAL A 19 -3.26 3.26 16.74
N VAL A 20 -2.41 4.27 16.66
CA VAL A 20 -1.71 4.83 17.82
C VAL A 20 -2.69 5.40 18.85
N LEU A 21 -3.72 6.14 18.41
CA LEU A 21 -4.77 6.66 19.28
C LEU A 21 -5.56 5.52 19.95
N TRP A 22 -5.85 4.44 19.22
CA TRP A 22 -6.49 3.26 19.81
C TRP A 22 -5.62 2.64 20.92
N LEU A 23 -4.33 2.47 20.65
CA LEU A 23 -3.37 1.89 21.59
C LEU A 23 -3.06 2.82 22.78
N SER A 24 -3.28 4.13 22.64
CA SER A 24 -3.10 5.09 23.74
C SER A 24 -4.22 5.03 24.79
N GLY A 25 -5.22 4.15 24.61
CA GLY A 25 -6.28 3.95 25.59
C GLY A 25 -7.51 4.86 25.41
N VAL A 26 -7.64 5.48 24.24
CA VAL A 26 -8.85 6.26 23.92
C VAL A 26 -10.07 5.33 23.88
N ASN A 27 -11.16 5.70 24.56
CA ASN A 27 -12.37 4.90 24.64
C ASN A 27 -12.90 4.53 23.27
N ALA A 28 -13.16 3.22 23.03
CA ALA A 28 -13.72 2.68 21.79
C ALA A 28 -15.01 3.40 21.32
N LYS A 29 -15.75 4.00 22.25
CA LYS A 29 -16.96 4.77 21.93
C LYS A 29 -16.72 5.91 20.95
N TYR A 30 -15.57 6.62 21.07
CA TYR A 30 -15.24 7.70 20.15
C TYR A 30 -14.97 7.19 18.73
N PHE A 31 -14.36 6.00 18.59
CA PHE A 31 -14.15 5.37 17.28
C PHE A 31 -15.47 4.92 16.65
N ILE A 32 -16.38 4.38 17.46
CA ILE A 32 -17.72 3.98 16.99
C ILE A 32 -18.50 5.21 16.52
N TYR A 33 -18.52 6.29 17.32
CA TYR A 33 -19.21 7.54 16.93
C TYR A 33 -18.60 8.17 15.68
N SER A 34 -17.27 8.23 15.57
CA SER A 34 -16.62 8.79 14.39
C SER A 34 -16.87 7.94 13.14
N SER A 35 -16.88 6.61 13.27
CA SER A 35 -17.23 5.69 12.19
C SER A 35 -18.70 5.85 11.75
N LEU A 36 -19.62 5.99 12.70
CA LEU A 36 -21.04 6.21 12.42
C LEU A 36 -21.27 7.53 11.67
N VAL A 37 -20.64 8.62 12.14
CA VAL A 37 -20.71 9.94 11.48
C VAL A 37 -20.15 9.84 10.06
N LEU A 38 -19.02 9.16 9.87
CA LEU A 38 -18.41 8.97 8.57
C LEU A 38 -19.32 8.16 7.63
N LEU A 39 -20.00 7.14 8.14
CA LEU A 39 -20.91 6.29 7.36
C LEU A 39 -22.16 7.08 6.94
N ILE A 40 -22.71 7.92 7.81
CA ILE A 40 -23.87 8.80 7.50
C ILE A 40 -23.46 9.89 6.50
N SER A 41 -22.22 10.41 6.60
CA SER A 41 -21.71 11.44 5.66
C SER A 41 -21.30 10.87 4.29
N LEU A 42 -21.18 9.54 4.13
CA LEU A 42 -20.69 8.88 2.91
C LEU A 42 -21.47 9.29 1.64
N PRO A 43 -22.83 9.25 1.61
CA PRO A 43 -23.58 9.64 0.42
C PRO A 43 -23.38 11.13 0.08
N PHE A 44 -23.20 11.97 1.08
CA PHE A 44 -22.93 13.38 0.88
C PHE A 44 -21.52 13.61 0.29
N VAL A 45 -20.52 12.92 0.83
CA VAL A 45 -19.14 12.95 0.32
C VAL A 45 -19.07 12.47 -1.12
N ILE A 46 -19.81 11.41 -1.49
CA ILE A 46 -19.83 10.87 -2.87
C ILE A 46 -20.34 11.92 -3.87
N SER A 47 -21.30 12.77 -3.49
CA SER A 47 -21.79 13.81 -4.38
C SER A 47 -20.77 14.92 -4.64
N PHE A 48 -19.88 15.20 -3.67
CA PHE A 48 -18.79 16.19 -3.80
C PHE A 48 -17.51 15.65 -4.43
N LEU A 49 -17.42 14.34 -4.75
CA LEU A 49 -16.25 13.79 -5.40
C LEU A 49 -16.04 14.40 -6.79
N LYS A 50 -14.80 14.77 -7.07
CA LYS A 50 -14.38 15.24 -8.40
C LYS A 50 -14.54 14.12 -9.45
N PRO A 51 -14.79 14.46 -10.73
CA PRO A 51 -15.02 13.47 -11.79
C PRO A 51 -13.94 12.39 -11.88
N TYR A 52 -12.66 12.76 -11.71
CA TYR A 52 -11.56 11.81 -11.75
C TYR A 52 -11.55 10.80 -10.58
N GLN A 53 -12.10 11.17 -9.41
CA GLN A 53 -12.22 10.28 -8.25
C GLN A 53 -13.36 9.28 -8.47
N LYS A 54 -14.50 9.73 -9.02
CA LYS A 54 -15.60 8.86 -9.41
C LYS A 54 -15.16 7.87 -10.48
N LEU A 55 -14.38 8.32 -11.47
CA LEU A 55 -13.84 7.47 -12.52
C LEU A 55 -12.96 6.35 -11.92
N ARG A 56 -12.11 6.63 -10.94
CA ARG A 56 -11.28 5.61 -10.28
C ARG A 56 -12.08 4.55 -9.55
N ILE A 57 -13.17 4.95 -8.88
CA ILE A 57 -14.06 3.99 -8.22
C ILE A 57 -14.74 3.11 -9.25
N LEU A 58 -15.21 3.69 -10.35
CA LEU A 58 -15.85 2.96 -11.45
C LEU A 58 -14.86 2.01 -12.15
N THR A 59 -13.63 2.46 -12.41
CA THR A 59 -12.57 1.63 -13.02
C THR A 59 -12.17 0.47 -12.10
N PHE A 60 -12.26 0.64 -10.79
CA PHE A 60 -12.01 -0.45 -9.85
C PHE A 60 -13.04 -1.58 -9.99
N PHE A 61 -14.33 -1.25 -10.14
CA PHE A 61 -15.39 -2.25 -10.35
C PHE A 61 -15.39 -2.83 -11.77
N ASN A 62 -15.00 -2.04 -12.77
CA ASN A 62 -14.93 -2.44 -14.18
C ASN A 62 -13.63 -1.96 -14.81
N PRO A 63 -12.50 -2.70 -14.65
CA PRO A 63 -11.19 -2.30 -15.17
C PRO A 63 -11.15 -2.19 -16.70
N ASP A 64 -12.04 -2.88 -17.41
CA ASP A 64 -12.12 -2.85 -18.88
C ASP A 64 -12.58 -1.49 -19.45
N ARG A 65 -13.13 -0.61 -18.62
CA ARG A 65 -13.56 0.74 -19.05
C ARG A 65 -12.43 1.73 -19.28
N ASP A 66 -11.24 1.45 -18.70
CA ASP A 66 -10.06 2.31 -18.86
C ASP A 66 -8.86 1.46 -19.30
N PRO A 67 -8.85 1.02 -20.59
CA PRO A 67 -7.81 0.11 -21.10
C PRO A 67 -6.45 0.77 -21.28
N LEU A 68 -6.31 2.09 -21.11
CA LEU A 68 -5.06 2.84 -21.26
C LEU A 68 -4.57 3.50 -19.96
N GLY A 69 -5.36 3.42 -18.87
CA GLY A 69 -5.05 4.08 -17.60
C GLY A 69 -4.90 3.12 -16.42
N ALA A 70 -5.62 3.43 -15.34
CA ALA A 70 -5.53 2.67 -14.09
C ALA A 70 -6.02 1.22 -14.23
N GLY A 71 -7.00 0.95 -15.11
CA GLY A 71 -7.48 -0.40 -15.40
C GLY A 71 -6.39 -1.27 -16.02
N TYR A 72 -5.65 -0.74 -16.99
CA TYR A 72 -4.52 -1.42 -17.61
C TYR A 72 -3.46 -1.86 -16.59
N GLN A 73 -3.08 -0.96 -15.68
CA GLN A 73 -2.08 -1.26 -14.66
C GLN A 73 -2.52 -2.39 -13.73
N ILE A 74 -3.80 -2.45 -13.35
CA ILE A 74 -4.35 -3.54 -12.53
C ILE A 74 -4.32 -4.87 -13.28
N ILE A 75 -4.72 -4.88 -14.54
CA ILE A 75 -4.73 -6.09 -15.36
C ILE A 75 -3.30 -6.59 -15.56
N GLN A 76 -2.37 -5.72 -15.95
CA GLN A 76 -0.97 -6.08 -16.15
C GLN A 76 -0.30 -6.57 -14.87
N SER A 77 -0.59 -5.96 -13.70
CA SER A 77 -0.06 -6.44 -12.42
C SER A 77 -0.56 -7.84 -12.08
N LYS A 78 -1.85 -8.13 -12.30
CA LYS A 78 -2.40 -9.48 -12.10
C LYS A 78 -1.78 -10.51 -13.05
N ILE A 79 -1.60 -10.16 -14.32
CA ILE A 79 -0.94 -11.02 -15.31
C ILE A 79 0.51 -11.30 -14.88
N ALA A 80 1.25 -10.28 -14.44
CA ALA A 80 2.64 -10.42 -14.00
C ALA A 80 2.74 -11.36 -12.79
N VAL A 81 1.94 -11.14 -11.75
CA VAL A 81 1.91 -11.99 -10.56
C VAL A 81 1.52 -13.43 -10.93
N GLY A 82 0.49 -13.61 -11.77
CA GLY A 82 0.04 -14.93 -12.22
C GLY A 82 1.09 -15.63 -13.07
N SER A 83 1.82 -14.90 -13.90
CA SER A 83 2.85 -15.46 -14.79
C SER A 83 4.10 -15.93 -14.04
N GLY A 84 4.34 -15.47 -12.81
CA GLY A 84 5.43 -15.91 -11.96
C GLY A 84 5.29 -17.38 -11.50
N GLY A 85 4.08 -17.93 -11.44
CA GLY A 85 3.84 -19.31 -10.99
C GLY A 85 4.39 -19.58 -9.58
N LEU A 86 4.81 -20.82 -9.32
CA LEU A 86 5.34 -21.22 -8.01
C LEU A 86 6.79 -20.77 -7.79
N SER A 87 7.67 -20.95 -8.76
CA SER A 87 9.12 -20.71 -8.62
C SER A 87 9.64 -19.47 -9.34
N GLY A 88 8.77 -18.72 -10.03
CA GLY A 88 9.16 -17.54 -10.79
C GLY A 88 9.80 -17.86 -12.14
N LYS A 89 9.96 -16.80 -12.97
CA LYS A 89 10.63 -16.88 -14.28
C LYS A 89 12.16 -16.82 -14.18
N GLY A 90 12.68 -16.44 -13.00
CA GLY A 90 14.10 -16.21 -12.75
C GLY A 90 14.48 -14.73 -12.78
N PHE A 91 15.61 -14.43 -12.14
CA PHE A 91 16.11 -13.06 -11.99
C PHE A 91 16.34 -12.42 -13.37
N LEU A 92 15.84 -11.20 -13.57
CA LEU A 92 15.88 -10.43 -14.82
C LEU A 92 15.19 -11.06 -16.04
N LYS A 93 14.42 -12.14 -15.86
CA LYS A 93 13.67 -12.79 -16.95
C LYS A 93 12.17 -12.43 -16.94
N GLY A 94 11.77 -11.45 -16.13
CA GLY A 94 10.41 -10.95 -16.09
C GLY A 94 10.04 -10.20 -17.38
N THR A 95 9.03 -10.65 -18.09
CA THR A 95 8.59 -10.03 -19.35
C THR A 95 7.97 -8.66 -19.12
N GLN A 96 7.25 -8.48 -18.03
CA GLN A 96 6.62 -7.21 -17.68
C GLN A 96 7.63 -6.15 -17.22
N SER A 97 8.74 -6.60 -16.62
CA SER A 97 9.88 -5.76 -16.25
C SER A 97 10.61 -5.19 -17.46
N TYR A 98 10.82 -6.03 -18.47
CA TYR A 98 11.65 -5.71 -19.63
C TYR A 98 10.91 -4.83 -20.66
N LEU A 99 9.62 -5.04 -20.83
CA LEU A 99 8.81 -4.39 -21.88
C LEU A 99 8.17 -3.07 -21.45
N ASP A 100 8.50 -2.54 -20.24
CA ASP A 100 8.02 -1.24 -19.72
C ASP A 100 6.49 -1.06 -19.72
N PHE A 101 5.73 -2.16 -19.63
CA PHE A 101 4.26 -2.10 -19.59
C PHE A 101 3.71 -1.39 -18.35
N LEU A 102 4.49 -1.29 -17.26
CA LEU A 102 4.10 -0.63 -16.02
C LEU A 102 4.90 0.68 -15.86
N PRO A 103 4.30 1.85 -16.06
CA PRO A 103 4.99 3.14 -16.00
C PRO A 103 5.56 3.49 -14.61
N GLU A 104 5.02 2.92 -13.53
CA GLU A 104 5.47 3.12 -12.13
C GLU A 104 6.05 1.84 -11.51
N LYS A 105 6.74 1.01 -12.33
CA LYS A 105 7.29 -0.29 -11.93
C LYS A 105 8.29 -0.21 -10.77
N HIS A 106 9.06 0.87 -10.68
CA HIS A 106 10.13 1.02 -9.68
C HIS A 106 9.63 1.50 -8.30
N THR A 107 8.37 1.85 -8.18
CA THR A 107 7.82 2.44 -6.96
C THR A 107 6.66 1.62 -6.41
N ASP A 108 5.50 1.77 -7.00
CA ASP A 108 4.25 1.22 -6.46
C ASP A 108 4.06 -0.26 -6.80
N PHE A 109 4.62 -0.70 -7.93
CA PHE A 109 4.50 -2.07 -8.44
C PHE A 109 5.77 -2.92 -8.30
N ILE A 110 6.69 -2.55 -7.40
CA ILE A 110 7.92 -3.30 -7.18
C ILE A 110 7.65 -4.75 -6.74
N PHE A 111 6.59 -4.97 -5.97
CA PHE A 111 6.17 -6.32 -5.59
C PHE A 111 5.71 -7.16 -6.77
N THR A 112 5.06 -6.56 -7.76
CA THR A 112 4.65 -7.23 -8.99
C THR A 112 5.85 -7.83 -9.72
N LEU A 113 6.91 -7.03 -9.88
CA LEU A 113 8.16 -7.47 -10.52
C LEU A 113 8.84 -8.58 -9.71
N PHE A 114 8.92 -8.38 -8.41
CA PHE A 114 9.49 -9.37 -7.50
C PHE A 114 8.74 -10.70 -7.57
N SER A 115 7.40 -10.64 -7.61
CA SER A 115 6.54 -11.81 -7.70
C SER A 115 6.65 -12.51 -9.08
N GLU A 116 6.88 -11.79 -10.18
CA GLU A 116 7.12 -12.36 -11.51
C GLU A 116 8.46 -13.13 -11.56
N GLU A 117 9.51 -12.55 -10.94
CA GLU A 117 10.85 -13.13 -10.97
C GLU A 117 11.04 -14.30 -10.01
N HIS A 118 10.52 -14.19 -8.78
CA HIS A 118 10.73 -15.18 -7.70
C HIS A 118 9.51 -16.06 -7.44
N GLY A 119 8.39 -15.78 -8.10
CA GLY A 119 7.15 -16.55 -7.98
C GLY A 119 6.49 -16.47 -6.61
N PHE A 120 5.59 -17.42 -6.37
CA PHE A 120 4.83 -17.49 -5.13
C PHE A 120 5.71 -17.76 -3.90
N ILE A 121 6.71 -18.64 -4.03
CA ILE A 121 7.62 -18.98 -2.92
C ILE A 121 8.41 -17.75 -2.48
N GLY A 122 8.98 -16.99 -3.43
CA GLY A 122 9.69 -15.74 -3.11
C GLY A 122 8.78 -14.70 -2.47
N SER A 123 7.55 -14.56 -2.97
CA SER A 123 6.55 -13.63 -2.42
C SER A 123 6.17 -13.97 -0.98
N VAL A 124 5.95 -15.25 -0.67
CA VAL A 124 5.66 -15.72 0.69
C VAL A 124 6.86 -15.49 1.61
N LEU A 125 8.08 -15.76 1.15
CA LEU A 125 9.30 -15.50 1.92
C LEU A 125 9.43 -14.01 2.26
N LEU A 126 9.19 -13.13 1.30
CA LEU A 126 9.21 -11.68 1.53
C LEU A 126 8.17 -11.26 2.58
N LEU A 127 6.94 -11.75 2.46
CA LEU A 127 5.89 -11.47 3.45
C LEU A 127 6.26 -11.99 4.85
N PHE A 128 6.89 -13.16 4.92
CA PHE A 128 7.36 -13.74 6.17
C PHE A 128 8.44 -12.86 6.82
N LEU A 129 9.37 -12.30 6.03
CA LEU A 129 10.36 -11.35 6.54
C LEU A 129 9.69 -10.09 7.11
N TYR A 130 8.69 -9.51 6.42
CA TYR A 130 7.92 -8.40 6.98
C TYR A 130 7.19 -8.78 8.27
N ALA A 131 6.60 -9.97 8.33
CA ALA A 131 5.94 -10.46 9.54
C ALA A 131 6.92 -10.57 10.72
N ILE A 132 8.14 -11.05 10.48
CA ILE A 132 9.20 -11.09 11.50
C ILE A 132 9.54 -9.69 11.99
N ILE A 133 9.71 -8.71 11.09
CA ILE A 133 10.03 -7.32 11.47
C ILE A 133 8.92 -6.75 12.34
N ILE A 134 7.66 -6.91 11.93
CA ILE A 134 6.49 -6.43 12.67
C ILE A 134 6.42 -7.09 14.05
N TYR A 135 6.59 -8.41 14.12
CA TYR A 135 6.57 -9.17 15.37
C TYR A 135 7.70 -8.73 16.32
N ARG A 136 8.93 -8.60 15.82
CA ARG A 136 10.09 -8.15 16.61
C ARG A 136 9.89 -6.74 17.14
N THR A 137 9.41 -5.82 16.30
CA THR A 137 9.12 -4.45 16.71
C THR A 137 8.03 -4.40 17.77
N ALA A 138 6.96 -5.16 17.61
CA ALA A 138 5.89 -5.27 18.62
C ALA A 138 6.41 -5.85 19.94
N LYS A 139 7.27 -6.87 19.89
CA LYS A 139 7.88 -7.49 21.08
C LYS A 139 8.79 -6.50 21.82
N ILE A 140 9.59 -5.71 21.11
CA ILE A 140 10.39 -4.62 21.70
C ILE A 140 9.48 -3.60 22.38
N GLY A 141 8.39 -3.21 21.73
CA GLY A 141 7.39 -2.32 22.30
C GLY A 141 6.76 -2.87 23.58
N ALA A 142 6.46 -4.17 23.63
CA ALA A 142 5.90 -4.81 24.81
C ALA A 142 6.88 -4.76 26.02
N SER A 143 8.19 -4.85 25.77
CA SER A 143 9.24 -4.81 26.77
C SER A 143 9.71 -3.40 27.14
N ALA A 144 9.22 -2.37 26.43
CA ALA A 144 9.62 -0.99 26.67
C ALA A 144 9.13 -0.48 28.02
N ARG A 145 10.03 0.14 28.81
CA ARG A 145 9.70 0.71 30.11
C ARG A 145 8.94 2.02 30.03
N SER A 146 9.20 2.83 28.99
CA SER A 146 8.51 4.10 28.78
C SER A 146 7.24 3.92 27.97
N PHE A 147 6.18 4.62 28.37
CA PHE A 147 4.91 4.64 27.62
C PHE A 147 5.09 5.15 26.20
N PHE A 148 5.91 6.19 26.01
CA PHE A 148 6.24 6.72 24.69
C PHE A 148 6.93 5.69 23.80
N GLY A 149 7.95 4.97 24.32
CA GLY A 149 8.64 3.93 23.55
C GLY A 149 7.71 2.79 23.14
N LYS A 150 6.80 2.38 24.04
CA LYS A 150 5.77 1.39 23.73
C LYS A 150 4.88 1.84 22.58
N LEU A 151 4.35 3.05 22.67
CA LEU A 151 3.44 3.63 21.68
C LEU A 151 4.13 3.82 20.32
N PHE A 152 5.38 4.28 20.33
CA PHE A 152 6.20 4.44 19.14
C PHE A 152 6.44 3.10 18.41
N CYS A 153 6.84 2.06 19.13
CA CYS A 153 7.07 0.73 18.52
C CYS A 153 5.80 0.14 17.91
N TYR A 154 4.67 0.23 18.60
CA TYR A 154 3.41 -0.25 18.07
C TYR A 154 2.93 0.59 16.88
N GLY A 155 3.09 1.92 16.94
CA GLY A 155 2.75 2.81 15.82
C GLY A 155 3.60 2.52 14.59
N PHE A 156 4.90 2.28 14.76
CA PHE A 156 5.81 1.91 13.69
C PHE A 156 5.46 0.53 13.09
N ALA A 157 5.23 -0.48 13.93
CA ALA A 157 4.83 -1.82 13.50
C ALA A 157 3.50 -1.80 12.72
N SER A 158 2.50 -1.06 13.21
CA SER A 158 1.21 -0.91 12.54
C SER A 158 1.34 -0.16 11.20
N SER A 159 2.22 0.83 11.13
CA SER A 159 2.49 1.57 9.90
C SER A 159 3.05 0.65 8.82
N ILE A 160 4.10 -0.15 9.13
CA ILE A 160 4.65 -1.14 8.20
C ILE A 160 3.57 -2.12 7.75
N PHE A 161 2.79 -2.65 8.69
CA PHE A 161 1.71 -3.60 8.38
C PHE A 161 0.70 -3.01 7.39
N ILE A 162 0.24 -1.78 7.62
CA ILE A 162 -0.72 -1.10 6.75
C ILE A 162 -0.12 -0.89 5.36
N TYR A 163 1.13 -0.40 5.27
CA TYR A 163 1.79 -0.19 3.99
C TYR A 163 1.90 -1.48 3.16
N VAL A 164 2.37 -2.55 3.77
CA VAL A 164 2.50 -3.86 3.11
C VAL A 164 1.12 -4.37 2.66
N THR A 165 0.11 -4.34 3.56
CA THR A 165 -1.24 -4.82 3.25
C THR A 165 -1.88 -4.01 2.11
N VAL A 166 -1.78 -2.68 2.13
CA VAL A 166 -2.35 -1.82 1.09
C VAL A 166 -1.64 -2.05 -0.24
N ASN A 167 -0.30 -2.15 -0.26
CA ASN A 167 0.45 -2.41 -1.49
C ASN A 167 0.08 -3.77 -2.09
N MET A 168 0.04 -4.84 -1.28
CA MET A 168 -0.37 -6.18 -1.74
C MET A 168 -1.79 -6.19 -2.28
N SER A 169 -2.73 -5.57 -1.56
CA SER A 169 -4.12 -5.49 -1.98
C SER A 169 -4.29 -4.71 -3.29
N MET A 170 -3.48 -3.68 -3.51
CA MET A 170 -3.46 -2.91 -4.74
C MET A 170 -2.92 -3.74 -5.92
N VAL A 171 -1.81 -4.46 -5.73
CA VAL A 171 -1.19 -5.31 -6.76
C VAL A 171 -2.11 -6.47 -7.15
N LEU A 172 -2.79 -7.09 -6.19
CA LEU A 172 -3.77 -8.14 -6.43
C LEU A 172 -5.11 -7.61 -6.97
N GLY A 173 -5.27 -6.28 -7.07
CA GLY A 173 -6.49 -5.64 -7.56
C GLY A 173 -7.68 -5.78 -6.60
N LEU A 174 -7.43 -5.91 -5.30
CA LEU A 174 -8.43 -5.89 -4.24
C LEU A 174 -8.73 -4.47 -3.76
N LEU A 175 -7.86 -3.51 -4.08
CA LEU A 175 -8.03 -2.09 -3.80
C LEU A 175 -7.72 -1.26 -5.06
N PRO A 176 -8.36 -0.09 -5.22
CA PRO A 176 -8.02 0.83 -6.30
C PRO A 176 -6.57 1.30 -6.17
N ILE A 177 -5.95 1.65 -7.29
CA ILE A 177 -4.55 2.13 -7.30
C ILE A 177 -4.45 3.41 -6.48
N VAL A 178 -3.84 3.29 -5.30
CA VAL A 178 -3.62 4.41 -4.35
C VAL A 178 -2.20 4.96 -4.47
N GLY A 179 -1.27 4.21 -5.08
CA GLY A 179 0.13 4.60 -5.19
C GLY A 179 0.83 4.55 -3.82
N SER A 180 0.82 3.39 -3.17
CA SER A 180 1.51 3.16 -1.90
C SER A 180 2.74 2.29 -2.15
N PRO A 181 3.96 2.85 -2.04
CA PRO A 181 5.18 2.07 -2.21
C PRO A 181 5.39 1.09 -1.05
N LEU A 182 6.13 0.01 -1.32
CA LEU A 182 6.57 -0.90 -0.26
C LEU A 182 7.54 -0.19 0.70
N PRO A 183 7.41 -0.39 2.02
CA PRO A 183 8.39 0.12 2.97
C PRO A 183 9.78 -0.43 2.63
N VAL A 184 10.83 0.38 2.88
CA VAL A 184 12.25 0.06 2.62
C VAL A 184 12.69 0.26 1.17
N SER A 185 11.89 -0.03 0.15
CA SER A 185 12.29 0.21 -1.25
C SER A 185 12.41 1.69 -1.61
N TYR A 186 11.82 2.57 -0.79
CA TYR A 186 11.71 4.00 -1.07
C TYR A 186 12.77 4.88 -0.42
N THR A 187 13.53 4.37 0.54
CA THR A 187 14.52 5.17 1.30
C THR A 187 15.69 5.67 0.44
N HIS A 188 16.03 4.93 -0.62
CA HIS A 188 17.13 5.30 -1.53
C HIS A 188 16.70 6.15 -2.72
N LEU A 189 15.41 6.14 -3.08
CA LEU A 189 14.88 6.88 -4.24
C LEU A 189 14.40 8.29 -3.89
N THR A 190 14.22 8.62 -2.62
CA THR A 190 13.75 9.96 -2.20
C THR A 190 14.87 10.97 -1.97
N LEU A 191 16.10 10.51 -1.77
CA LEU A 191 17.26 11.40 -1.54
C LEU A 191 17.74 12.16 -2.78
N PRO A 192 17.76 11.60 -4.01
CA PRO A 192 18.24 12.32 -5.18
C PRO A 192 17.21 13.25 -5.86
N THR A 193 15.91 13.03 -5.65
CA THR A 193 14.86 13.77 -6.38
C THR A 193 14.49 15.12 -5.78
N THR A 194 15.04 15.48 -4.63
CA THR A 194 14.82 16.79 -4.00
C THR A 194 15.76 17.87 -4.51
N TYR A 195 16.71 17.57 -5.41
CA TYR A 195 17.72 18.49 -5.92
C TYR A 195 17.55 18.89 -7.39
N HIS A 196 16.43 18.64 -8.01
CA HIS A 196 16.10 19.20 -9.31
C HIS A 196 14.94 20.18 -9.18
N VAL A 197 15.29 21.42 -8.88
CA VAL A 197 14.50 22.61 -9.18
C VAL A 197 14.63 22.92 -10.67
#